data_44d9cc84d9dd16d9700283f1e939682b
#
_entry.id   44d9cc84d9dd16d9700283f1e939682b
#
_cell.length_a   1.000
_cell.length_b   1.000
_cell.length_c   1.000
_cell.angle_alpha   90.00
_cell.angle_beta   90.00
_cell.angle_gamma   90.00
#
_symmetry.space_group_name_H-M   'P 1'
#
loop_
_entity.id
_entity.type
_entity.pdbx_description
1 polymer ?
#
loop_
_entity_poly.entity_id
_entity_poly.type
_entity_poly.pdbx_seq_one_letter_code
_entity_poly.pdbx_strand_id
1 'polypeptide(L)'
;LANGIDPSSSMAALFGARVRRLRLAAGLTQTELGDKVHVVGTRITQIERASGAKPTLELARALDVTLGADDLLVELWPYVYREAFPDWSRKFMEYSERAVVIREYAAHVVPGLLQTESYARAVLSVGLTLGSKEQLEERVAVRMGRQKRLRTPDRPEFWVVLDEAVLRRPVGGQAVMREQLERLMEPLRARHITVQVLPFDQGEHDVMGGSLTVLTMPDGSEIAYTEGAHYGQLVEDPDEVRSYSLAYDRLRAEALPPLMSLDMIRSVLEDNRHGSNLPSRTQRRRLAQEQLQQSGGRQLRGGGPRIPGGRRARP
;
A
#
# COMPACT_ATOMS: atom_id res chain seq x y z
N LEU A 1 19.32 31.62 -15.78
CA LEU A 1 17.98 31.44 -15.23
C LEU A 1 17.98 30.14 -14.43
N ALA A 2 17.99 30.25 -13.08
CA ALA A 2 18.01 29.10 -12.18
C ALA A 2 16.75 28.27 -12.37
N ASN A 3 16.90 26.96 -12.60
CA ASN A 3 15.84 25.97 -12.69
C ASN A 3 14.87 26.08 -11.50
N GLY A 4 13.83 26.91 -11.64
CA GLY A 4 12.69 26.96 -10.74
C GLY A 4 11.77 25.78 -11.08
N ILE A 5 11.27 25.10 -10.06
CA ILE A 5 10.18 24.13 -10.23
C ILE A 5 8.98 24.85 -10.82
N ASP A 6 8.32 24.21 -11.78
CA ASP A 6 7.02 24.66 -12.29
C ASP A 6 5.96 24.53 -11.19
N PRO A 7 5.41 25.65 -10.66
CA PRO A 7 4.42 25.60 -9.60
C PRO A 7 3.10 24.94 -10.01
N SER A 8 2.84 24.80 -11.31
CA SER A 8 1.64 24.15 -11.85
C SER A 8 1.74 22.62 -11.87
N SER A 9 2.95 22.08 -11.69
CA SER A 9 3.20 20.64 -11.80
C SER A 9 2.61 19.82 -10.64
N SER A 10 2.46 20.43 -9.45
CA SER A 10 1.88 19.77 -8.27
C SER A 10 1.60 20.78 -7.14
N MET A 11 0.75 20.39 -6.18
CA MET A 11 0.52 21.22 -4.98
C MET A 11 1.78 21.33 -4.12
N ALA A 12 2.60 20.27 -4.08
CA ALA A 12 3.90 20.33 -3.41
C ALA A 12 4.86 21.32 -4.11
N ALA A 13 4.84 21.37 -5.45
CA ALA A 13 5.60 22.35 -6.22
C ALA A 13 5.10 23.78 -6.00
N LEU A 14 3.77 23.98 -5.96
CA LEU A 14 3.17 25.26 -5.63
C LEU A 14 3.56 25.73 -4.22
N PHE A 15 3.43 24.85 -3.22
CA PHE A 15 3.80 25.12 -1.84
C PHE A 15 5.29 25.49 -1.75
N GLY A 16 6.17 24.69 -2.33
CA GLY A 16 7.62 24.93 -2.34
C GLY A 16 7.99 26.25 -3.03
N ALA A 17 7.33 26.58 -4.15
CA ALA A 17 7.52 27.85 -4.84
C ALA A 17 7.05 29.05 -4.00
N ARG A 18 5.98 28.91 -3.22
CA ARG A 18 5.51 29.95 -2.28
C ARG A 18 6.50 30.14 -1.15
N VAL A 19 6.96 29.05 -0.51
CA VAL A 19 7.99 29.11 0.55
C VAL A 19 9.24 29.81 0.01
N ARG A 20 9.75 29.43 -1.16
CA ARG A 20 10.92 30.05 -1.79
C ARG A 20 10.72 31.55 -2.03
N ARG A 21 9.56 31.93 -2.59
CA ARG A 21 9.27 33.34 -2.87
C ARG A 21 9.24 34.18 -1.59
N LEU A 22 8.57 33.70 -0.56
CA LEU A 22 8.46 34.39 0.74
C LEU A 22 9.83 34.49 1.43
N ARG A 23 10.59 33.39 1.42
CA ARG A 23 11.95 33.38 1.97
C ARG A 23 12.87 34.42 1.30
N LEU A 24 12.83 34.44 -0.04
CA LEU A 24 13.62 35.41 -0.80
C LEU A 24 13.18 36.87 -0.51
N ALA A 25 11.87 37.09 -0.39
CA ALA A 25 11.34 38.41 0.00
C ALA A 25 11.76 38.84 1.41
N ALA A 26 11.90 37.86 2.34
CA ALA A 26 12.43 38.09 3.69
C ALA A 26 13.96 38.22 3.74
N GLY A 27 14.67 38.09 2.61
CA GLY A 27 16.13 38.15 2.54
C GLY A 27 16.87 36.98 3.20
N LEU A 28 16.18 35.88 3.47
CA LEU A 28 16.74 34.70 4.17
C LEU A 28 17.39 33.71 3.22
N THR A 29 18.50 33.11 3.66
CA THR A 29 19.04 31.89 3.06
C THR A 29 18.20 30.66 3.48
N GLN A 30 18.37 29.52 2.80
CA GLN A 30 17.72 28.27 3.18
C GLN A 30 18.14 27.78 4.57
N THR A 31 19.42 28.03 4.95
CA THR A 31 19.95 27.68 6.26
C THR A 31 19.32 28.54 7.34
N GLU A 32 19.33 29.88 7.17
CA GLU A 32 18.72 30.81 8.13
C GLU A 32 17.23 30.57 8.34
N LEU A 33 16.48 30.24 7.27
CA LEU A 33 15.08 29.84 7.42
C LEU A 33 14.96 28.51 8.18
N GLY A 34 15.82 27.54 7.86
CA GLY A 34 15.87 26.27 8.57
C GLY A 34 16.09 26.44 10.07
N ASP A 35 17.07 27.24 10.45
CA ASP A 35 17.36 27.53 11.85
C ASP A 35 16.17 28.16 12.60
N LYS A 36 15.45 29.09 11.94
CA LYS A 36 14.26 29.75 12.51
C LYS A 36 13.07 28.78 12.73
N VAL A 37 12.94 27.75 11.92
CA VAL A 37 11.86 26.74 12.03
C VAL A 37 12.36 25.39 12.54
N HIS A 38 13.55 25.36 13.14
CA HIS A 38 14.17 24.21 13.79
C HIS A 38 14.36 22.98 12.89
N VAL A 39 14.73 23.21 11.62
CA VAL A 39 15.10 22.16 10.67
C VAL A 39 16.42 22.50 9.96
N VAL A 40 17.10 21.50 9.43
CA VAL A 40 18.33 21.72 8.65
C VAL A 40 18.01 22.41 7.31
N GLY A 41 18.92 23.26 6.82
CA GLY A 41 18.74 24.02 5.57
C GLY A 41 18.47 23.12 4.35
N THR A 42 19.01 21.91 4.31
CA THR A 42 18.72 20.90 3.28
C THR A 42 17.24 20.52 3.26
N ARG A 43 16.54 20.56 4.41
CA ARG A 43 15.11 20.33 4.51
C ARG A 43 14.30 21.42 3.80
N ILE A 44 14.70 22.67 3.95
CA ILE A 44 14.11 23.81 3.22
C ILE A 44 14.33 23.65 1.72
N THR A 45 15.55 23.25 1.32
CA THR A 45 15.85 22.96 -0.09
C THR A 45 14.93 21.88 -0.67
N GLN A 46 14.68 20.80 0.06
CA GLN A 46 13.76 19.73 -0.35
C GLN A 46 12.33 20.25 -0.53
N ILE A 47 11.84 21.04 0.42
CA ILE A 47 10.49 21.64 0.35
C ILE A 47 10.39 22.55 -0.88
N GLU A 48 11.34 23.45 -1.06
CA GLU A 48 11.36 24.40 -2.19
C GLU A 48 11.48 23.72 -3.55
N ARG A 49 12.03 22.51 -3.61
CA ARG A 49 12.16 21.69 -4.82
C ARG A 49 11.06 20.63 -4.96
N ALA A 50 10.08 20.61 -4.07
CA ALA A 50 9.08 19.56 -3.97
C ALA A 50 9.70 18.14 -4.00
N SER A 51 10.88 17.98 -3.41
CA SER A 51 11.62 16.71 -3.35
C SER A 51 11.70 16.22 -1.91
N GLY A 52 11.77 14.92 -1.74
CA GLY A 52 11.82 14.30 -0.42
C GLY A 52 10.46 14.30 0.31
N ALA A 53 10.52 14.24 1.63
CA ALA A 53 9.33 14.15 2.45
C ALA A 53 8.51 15.46 2.42
N LYS A 54 7.17 15.35 2.51
CA LYS A 54 6.27 16.51 2.60
C LYS A 54 6.42 17.21 3.95
N PRO A 55 6.18 18.54 4.04
CA PRO A 55 6.22 19.24 5.32
C PRO A 55 5.09 18.75 6.24
N THR A 56 5.37 18.59 7.53
CA THR A 56 4.32 18.36 8.53
C THR A 56 3.46 19.62 8.70
N LEU A 57 2.26 19.49 9.26
CA LEU A 57 1.40 20.64 9.57
C LEU A 57 2.11 21.63 10.52
N GLU A 58 2.86 21.11 11.49
CA GLU A 58 3.64 21.91 12.43
C GLU A 58 4.71 22.73 11.72
N LEU A 59 5.43 22.09 10.78
CA LEU A 59 6.42 22.80 9.96
C LEU A 59 5.77 23.81 9.01
N ALA A 60 4.61 23.48 8.43
CA ALA A 60 3.87 24.43 7.61
C ALA A 60 3.44 25.67 8.42
N ARG A 61 2.95 25.49 9.66
CA ARG A 61 2.62 26.58 10.59
C ARG A 61 3.86 27.41 10.98
N ALA A 62 4.97 26.74 11.30
CA ALA A 62 6.21 27.43 11.65
C ALA A 62 6.74 28.27 10.48
N LEU A 63 6.68 27.73 9.24
CA LEU A 63 7.04 28.44 8.02
C LEU A 63 6.09 29.63 7.76
N ASP A 64 4.80 29.43 7.94
CA ASP A 64 3.78 30.47 7.75
C ASP A 64 4.03 31.66 8.66
N VAL A 65 4.13 31.42 9.96
CA VAL A 65 4.41 32.45 10.96
C VAL A 65 5.75 33.14 10.69
N THR A 66 6.82 32.37 10.43
CA THR A 66 8.18 32.91 10.25
C THR A 66 8.29 33.77 8.99
N LEU A 67 7.54 33.43 7.94
CA LEU A 67 7.60 34.13 6.66
C LEU A 67 6.47 35.18 6.50
N GLY A 68 5.59 35.32 7.48
CA GLY A 68 4.46 36.23 7.41
C GLY A 68 3.52 35.90 6.23
N ALA A 69 3.19 34.62 6.09
CA ALA A 69 2.46 34.10 4.95
C ALA A 69 0.92 34.26 5.06
N ASP A 70 0.43 34.80 6.18
CA ASP A 70 -0.99 35.12 6.42
C ASP A 70 -1.90 33.90 6.21
N ASP A 71 -1.56 32.80 6.90
CA ASP A 71 -2.18 31.48 6.85
C ASP A 71 -2.12 30.75 5.49
N LEU A 72 -1.55 31.35 4.45
CA LEU A 72 -1.46 30.78 3.09
C LEU A 72 -0.83 29.37 3.07
N LEU A 73 0.28 29.18 3.80
CA LEU A 73 1.00 27.90 3.82
C LEU A 73 0.21 26.84 4.61
N VAL A 74 -0.51 27.25 5.64
CA VAL A 74 -1.39 26.40 6.42
C VAL A 74 -2.61 25.96 5.59
N GLU A 75 -3.21 26.89 4.84
CA GLU A 75 -4.32 26.60 3.93
C GLU A 75 -3.91 25.70 2.77
N LEU A 76 -2.71 25.85 2.21
CA LEU A 76 -2.18 25.00 1.15
C LEU A 76 -1.79 23.60 1.65
N TRP A 77 -1.43 23.46 2.92
CA TRP A 77 -0.92 22.22 3.46
C TRP A 77 -1.84 21.01 3.29
N PRO A 78 -3.18 21.08 3.52
CA PRO A 78 -4.08 19.95 3.30
C PRO A 78 -4.03 19.43 1.86
N TYR A 79 -3.83 20.33 0.89
CA TYR A 79 -3.75 19.95 -0.52
C TYR A 79 -2.41 19.32 -0.85
N VAL A 80 -1.29 19.84 -0.31
CA VAL A 80 0.04 19.20 -0.39
C VAL A 80 0.00 17.81 0.21
N TYR A 81 -0.77 17.65 1.29
CA TYR A 81 -0.90 16.38 1.99
C TYR A 81 -1.77 15.39 1.22
N ARG A 82 -2.90 15.84 0.66
CA ARG A 82 -3.76 15.03 -0.22
C ARG A 82 -3.02 14.55 -1.47
N GLU A 83 -2.05 15.29 -1.97
CA GLU A 83 -1.09 14.82 -2.99
C GLU A 83 -0.14 13.71 -2.51
N ALA A 84 -0.21 13.28 -1.25
CA ALA A 84 0.49 12.07 -0.79
C ALA A 84 -0.04 10.80 -1.47
N PHE A 85 -1.22 10.88 -2.03
CA PHE A 85 -1.73 9.89 -2.96
C PHE A 85 -1.39 10.32 -4.40
N PRO A 86 -0.95 9.40 -5.26
CA PRO A 86 -0.82 9.68 -6.69
C PRO A 86 -2.12 10.30 -7.23
N ASP A 87 -2.04 11.21 -8.20
CA ASP A 87 -3.21 11.92 -8.74
C ASP A 87 -4.36 10.99 -9.15
N TRP A 88 -4.01 9.81 -9.66
CA TRP A 88 -4.95 8.78 -10.05
C TRP A 88 -5.76 8.17 -8.88
N SER A 89 -5.23 8.19 -7.65
CA SER A 89 -5.97 7.67 -6.48
C SER A 89 -6.81 8.72 -5.75
N ARG A 90 -6.53 10.01 -5.95
CA ARG A 90 -7.23 11.10 -5.25
C ARG A 90 -8.72 11.12 -5.59
N LYS A 91 -9.03 11.13 -6.87
CA LYS A 91 -10.41 11.14 -7.35
C LYS A 91 -11.16 9.87 -6.92
N PHE A 92 -10.50 8.73 -6.96
CA PHE A 92 -11.04 7.49 -6.41
C PHE A 92 -11.39 7.61 -4.91
N MET A 93 -10.52 8.25 -4.12
CA MET A 93 -10.78 8.46 -2.69
C MET A 93 -12.03 9.31 -2.45
N GLU A 94 -12.21 10.39 -3.23
CA GLU A 94 -13.38 11.26 -3.16
C GLU A 94 -14.67 10.49 -3.50
N TYR A 95 -14.65 9.67 -4.55
CA TYR A 95 -15.77 8.81 -4.91
C TYR A 95 -16.04 7.74 -3.83
N SER A 96 -15.01 7.10 -3.31
CA SER A 96 -15.13 6.09 -2.26
C SER A 96 -15.77 6.63 -0.97
N GLU A 97 -15.55 7.92 -0.65
CA GLU A 97 -16.20 8.58 0.50
C GLU A 97 -17.69 8.82 0.29
N ARG A 98 -18.17 8.89 -0.95
CA ARG A 98 -19.56 9.17 -1.31
C ARG A 98 -20.33 7.95 -1.75
N ALA A 99 -19.67 6.87 -2.08
CA ALA A 99 -20.29 5.65 -2.58
C ALA A 99 -21.27 5.04 -1.58
N VAL A 100 -22.40 4.54 -2.08
CA VAL A 100 -23.41 3.81 -1.27
C VAL A 100 -23.18 2.30 -1.29
N VAL A 101 -22.48 1.77 -2.32
CA VAL A 101 -22.01 0.40 -2.38
C VAL A 101 -20.54 0.41 -2.79
N ILE A 102 -19.73 -0.38 -2.10
CA ILE A 102 -18.33 -0.65 -2.45
C ILE A 102 -18.20 -2.13 -2.71
N ARG A 103 -17.78 -2.52 -3.90
CA ARG A 103 -17.46 -3.88 -4.29
C ARG A 103 -15.97 -3.96 -4.60
N GLU A 104 -15.21 -4.75 -3.85
CA GLU A 104 -13.76 -4.80 -3.97
C GLU A 104 -13.24 -6.23 -4.11
N TYR A 105 -12.45 -6.50 -5.15
CA TYR A 105 -11.60 -7.66 -5.25
C TYR A 105 -10.17 -7.28 -4.83
N ALA A 106 -9.67 -7.93 -3.82
CA ALA A 106 -8.35 -7.69 -3.24
C ALA A 106 -7.39 -8.84 -3.59
N ALA A 107 -6.46 -8.58 -4.52
CA ALA A 107 -5.53 -9.58 -5.04
C ALA A 107 -4.32 -9.84 -4.11
N HIS A 108 -3.84 -8.84 -3.36
CA HIS A 108 -2.52 -8.91 -2.72
C HIS A 108 -2.49 -8.57 -1.25
N VAL A 109 -3.36 -7.67 -0.80
CA VAL A 109 -3.42 -7.17 0.59
C VAL A 109 -4.87 -7.03 1.04
N VAL A 110 -5.11 -7.12 2.33
CA VAL A 110 -6.44 -6.86 2.90
C VAL A 110 -6.87 -5.44 2.53
N PRO A 111 -8.13 -5.20 2.10
CA PRO A 111 -8.67 -3.86 1.85
C PRO A 111 -8.44 -2.90 3.00
N GLY A 112 -8.07 -1.65 2.69
CA GLY A 112 -7.74 -0.64 3.69
C GLY A 112 -8.83 -0.41 4.75
N LEU A 113 -10.10 -0.60 4.38
CA LEU A 113 -11.25 -0.47 5.28
C LEU A 113 -11.36 -1.61 6.31
N LEU A 114 -10.69 -2.75 6.10
CA LEU A 114 -10.70 -3.92 6.99
C LEU A 114 -9.35 -4.16 7.68
N GLN A 115 -8.32 -3.34 7.43
CA GLN A 115 -7.00 -3.53 8.02
C GLN A 115 -6.99 -3.24 9.52
N THR A 116 -6.18 -3.99 10.28
CA THR A 116 -5.73 -3.57 11.60
C THR A 116 -4.66 -2.48 11.47
N GLU A 117 -4.42 -1.73 12.53
CA GLU A 117 -3.38 -0.70 12.53
C GLU A 117 -1.98 -1.29 12.30
N SER A 118 -1.70 -2.43 12.94
CA SER A 118 -0.44 -3.17 12.79
C SER A 118 -0.22 -3.66 11.37
N TYR A 119 -1.27 -4.16 10.70
CA TYR A 119 -1.22 -4.59 9.30
C TYR A 119 -1.05 -3.40 8.36
N ALA A 120 -1.79 -2.32 8.56
CA ALA A 120 -1.68 -1.09 7.78
C ALA A 120 -0.26 -0.52 7.86
N ARG A 121 0.32 -0.48 9.06
CA ARG A 121 1.70 -0.04 9.29
C ARG A 121 2.69 -0.92 8.55
N ALA A 122 2.53 -2.24 8.59
CA ALA A 122 3.39 -3.18 7.89
C ALA A 122 3.33 -2.98 6.35
N VAL A 123 2.14 -2.84 5.77
CA VAL A 123 1.96 -2.58 4.33
C VAL A 123 2.56 -1.22 3.93
N LEU A 124 2.28 -0.17 4.70
CA LEU A 124 2.73 1.20 4.39
C LEU A 124 4.22 1.41 4.63
N SER A 125 4.87 0.54 5.42
CA SER A 125 6.32 0.58 5.64
C SER A 125 7.13 -0.01 4.48
N VAL A 126 6.49 -0.76 3.56
CA VAL A 126 7.11 -1.34 2.38
C VAL A 126 6.86 -0.42 1.20
N GLY A 127 7.71 0.56 0.99
CA GLY A 127 7.56 1.48 -0.14
C GLY A 127 8.89 2.05 -0.59
N LEU A 128 9.01 2.32 -1.90
CA LEU A 128 10.20 2.91 -2.53
C LEU A 128 10.52 4.33 -2.03
N THR A 129 9.59 4.98 -1.38
CA THR A 129 9.72 6.29 -0.75
C THR A 129 9.37 6.20 0.72
N LEU A 130 10.19 5.46 1.47
CA LEU A 130 10.13 5.55 2.93
C LEU A 130 10.47 6.99 3.31
N GLY A 131 9.42 7.77 3.58
CA GLY A 131 9.51 9.01 4.28
C GLY A 131 9.99 8.79 5.72
N SER A 132 9.95 9.83 6.52
CA SER A 132 10.27 9.72 7.94
C SER A 132 9.25 8.81 8.66
N LYS A 133 9.59 8.38 9.88
CA LYS A 133 8.70 7.62 10.75
C LYS A 133 7.37 8.36 10.96
N GLU A 134 7.44 9.66 11.12
CA GLU A 134 6.28 10.54 11.30
C GLU A 134 5.32 10.46 10.11
N GLN A 135 5.84 10.43 8.89
CA GLN A 135 5.02 10.27 7.67
C GLN A 135 4.35 8.90 7.59
N LEU A 136 5.01 7.86 8.06
CA LEU A 136 4.40 6.54 8.15
C LEU A 136 3.21 6.56 9.12
N GLU A 137 3.40 7.10 10.34
CA GLU A 137 2.34 7.18 11.35
C GLU A 137 1.16 8.02 10.86
N GLU A 138 1.42 9.09 10.14
CA GLU A 138 0.40 9.94 9.55
C GLU A 138 -0.42 9.19 8.49
N ARG A 139 0.22 8.43 7.59
CA ARG A 139 -0.47 7.57 6.62
C ARG A 139 -1.31 6.49 7.28
N VAL A 140 -0.80 5.90 8.36
CA VAL A 140 -1.53 4.92 9.17
C VAL A 140 -2.77 5.58 9.78
N ALA A 141 -2.61 6.76 10.40
CA ALA A 141 -3.73 7.49 11.00
C ALA A 141 -4.82 7.85 9.98
N VAL A 142 -4.44 8.31 8.78
CA VAL A 142 -5.38 8.58 7.67
C VAL A 142 -6.12 7.30 7.27
N ARG A 143 -5.41 6.18 7.11
CA ARG A 143 -6.02 4.88 6.76
C ARG A 143 -7.00 4.41 7.83
N MET A 144 -6.64 4.50 9.11
CA MET A 144 -7.53 4.15 10.21
C MET A 144 -8.73 5.10 10.29
N GLY A 145 -8.50 6.40 10.04
CA GLY A 145 -9.57 7.41 10.02
C GLY A 145 -10.69 7.09 9.01
N ARG A 146 -10.32 6.58 7.82
CA ARG A 146 -11.29 6.19 6.79
C ARG A 146 -12.22 5.05 7.19
N GLN A 147 -11.78 4.14 8.05
CA GLN A 147 -12.61 3.03 8.53
C GLN A 147 -13.85 3.49 9.31
N LYS A 148 -13.84 4.73 9.84
CA LYS A 148 -15.01 5.33 10.48
C LYS A 148 -16.22 5.36 9.55
N ARG A 149 -16.00 5.45 8.24
CA ARG A 149 -17.04 5.42 7.20
C ARG A 149 -17.95 4.20 7.30
N LEU A 150 -17.40 3.03 7.68
CA LEU A 150 -18.20 1.80 7.85
C LEU A 150 -19.09 1.80 9.12
N ARG A 151 -18.97 2.83 9.97
CA ARG A 151 -19.71 2.94 11.24
C ARG A 151 -20.68 4.12 11.25
N THR A 152 -20.72 4.93 10.20
CA THR A 152 -21.63 6.07 10.10
C THR A 152 -23.05 5.59 9.77
N PRO A 153 -24.11 6.39 10.05
CA PRO A 153 -25.48 6.02 9.69
C PRO A 153 -25.69 5.83 8.18
N ASP A 154 -24.98 6.58 7.37
CA ASP A 154 -24.95 6.58 5.90
C ASP A 154 -23.83 5.67 5.33
N ARG A 155 -23.39 4.68 6.11
CA ARG A 155 -22.35 3.74 5.72
C ARG A 155 -22.69 3.01 4.42
N PRO A 156 -21.69 2.69 3.58
CA PRO A 156 -21.91 1.92 2.38
C PRO A 156 -22.18 0.44 2.70
N GLU A 157 -22.88 -0.24 1.80
CA GLU A 157 -22.77 -1.70 1.66
C GLU A 157 -21.37 -2.03 1.17
N PHE A 158 -20.64 -2.91 1.85
CA PHE A 158 -19.27 -3.25 1.50
C PHE A 158 -19.14 -4.75 1.23
N TRP A 159 -18.90 -5.09 -0.01
CA TRP A 159 -18.72 -6.45 -0.47
C TRP A 159 -17.30 -6.67 -0.95
N VAL A 160 -16.61 -7.60 -0.33
CA VAL A 160 -15.20 -7.87 -0.65
C VAL A 160 -14.98 -9.33 -0.99
N VAL A 161 -14.27 -9.57 -2.08
CA VAL A 161 -13.71 -10.87 -2.45
C VAL A 161 -12.21 -10.79 -2.21
N LEU A 162 -11.71 -11.59 -1.28
CA LEU A 162 -10.28 -11.72 -0.99
C LEU A 162 -9.70 -12.89 -1.78
N ASP A 163 -8.64 -12.65 -2.54
CA ASP A 163 -7.83 -13.74 -3.06
C ASP A 163 -7.22 -14.54 -1.89
N GLU A 164 -7.12 -15.86 -2.00
CA GLU A 164 -6.54 -16.70 -0.95
C GLU A 164 -5.12 -16.28 -0.59
N ALA A 165 -4.34 -15.72 -1.55
CA ALA A 165 -3.00 -15.19 -1.30
C ALA A 165 -2.98 -14.10 -0.21
N VAL A 166 -4.06 -13.32 -0.08
CA VAL A 166 -4.20 -12.27 0.95
C VAL A 166 -4.19 -12.88 2.34
N LEU A 167 -4.78 -14.06 2.52
CA LEU A 167 -4.85 -14.76 3.81
C LEU A 167 -3.53 -15.44 4.17
N ARG A 168 -2.79 -15.93 3.16
CA ARG A 168 -1.60 -16.76 3.37
C ARG A 168 -0.29 -15.98 3.40
N ARG A 169 -0.26 -14.76 2.86
CA ARG A 169 0.95 -13.92 2.87
C ARG A 169 1.18 -13.34 4.27
N PRO A 170 2.32 -13.64 4.95
CA PRO A 170 2.56 -13.20 6.32
C PRO A 170 3.00 -11.72 6.37
N VAL A 171 2.09 -10.81 6.07
CA VAL A 171 2.31 -9.35 6.13
C VAL A 171 2.58 -8.94 7.57
N GLY A 172 3.68 -8.25 7.82
CA GLY A 172 4.10 -7.84 9.17
C GLY A 172 4.54 -8.98 10.09
N GLY A 173 4.55 -10.23 9.58
CA GLY A 173 4.84 -11.44 10.35
C GLY A 173 3.60 -12.09 10.96
N GLN A 174 3.80 -13.24 11.60
CA GLN A 174 2.70 -14.10 12.07
C GLN A 174 1.78 -13.43 13.11
N ALA A 175 2.33 -12.61 14.00
CA ALA A 175 1.54 -11.94 15.04
C ALA A 175 0.57 -10.91 14.44
N VAL A 176 1.07 -10.08 13.51
CA VAL A 176 0.26 -9.09 12.79
C VAL A 176 -0.79 -9.77 11.93
N MET A 177 -0.41 -10.85 11.24
CA MET A 177 -1.32 -11.59 10.39
C MET A 177 -2.43 -12.27 11.18
N ARG A 178 -2.14 -12.79 12.38
CA ARG A 178 -3.15 -13.36 13.30
C ARG A 178 -4.18 -12.32 13.70
N GLU A 179 -3.73 -11.16 14.18
CA GLU A 179 -4.59 -10.03 14.53
C GLU A 179 -5.49 -9.63 13.34
N GLN A 180 -4.91 -9.60 12.14
CA GLN A 180 -5.65 -9.26 10.94
C GLN A 180 -6.69 -10.31 10.56
N LEU A 181 -6.39 -11.59 10.66
CA LEU A 181 -7.35 -12.67 10.38
C LEU A 181 -8.48 -12.69 11.42
N GLU A 182 -8.18 -12.47 12.70
CA GLU A 182 -9.19 -12.30 13.75
C GLU A 182 -10.10 -11.10 13.44
N ARG A 183 -9.53 -9.99 13.00
CA ARG A 183 -10.26 -8.79 12.55
C ARG A 183 -11.20 -9.08 11.37
N LEU A 184 -10.80 -9.92 10.41
CA LEU A 184 -11.64 -10.29 9.26
C LEU A 184 -12.87 -11.14 9.63
N MET A 185 -12.88 -11.77 10.79
CA MET A 185 -14.02 -12.53 11.29
C MET A 185 -15.08 -11.66 11.98
N GLU A 186 -14.74 -10.43 12.41
CA GLU A 186 -15.69 -9.52 13.07
C GLU A 186 -16.81 -9.00 12.15
N PRO A 187 -16.54 -8.61 10.88
CA PRO A 187 -17.54 -8.05 9.97
C PRO A 187 -18.72 -8.98 9.70
N LEU A 188 -18.57 -10.27 9.86
CA LEU A 188 -19.66 -11.26 9.70
C LEU A 188 -20.82 -11.04 10.66
N ARG A 189 -20.65 -10.19 11.67
CA ARG A 189 -21.73 -9.73 12.55
C ARG A 189 -22.42 -8.46 12.03
N ALA A 190 -21.83 -7.77 11.06
CA ALA A 190 -22.35 -6.53 10.49
C ALA A 190 -23.03 -6.85 9.15
N ARG A 191 -24.34 -6.70 9.05
CA ARG A 191 -25.13 -7.07 7.87
C ARG A 191 -24.73 -6.35 6.57
N HIS A 192 -24.08 -5.18 6.66
CA HIS A 192 -23.64 -4.35 5.54
C HIS A 192 -22.22 -4.69 5.05
N ILE A 193 -21.55 -5.68 5.62
CA ILE A 193 -20.22 -6.10 5.19
C ILE A 193 -20.28 -7.60 4.85
N THR A 194 -19.93 -7.92 3.62
CA THR A 194 -19.81 -9.30 3.14
C THR A 194 -18.36 -9.59 2.76
N VAL A 195 -17.78 -10.64 3.34
CA VAL A 195 -16.43 -11.11 3.02
C VAL A 195 -16.53 -12.50 2.39
N GLN A 196 -15.96 -12.65 1.20
CA GLN A 196 -15.81 -13.93 0.50
C GLN A 196 -14.34 -14.15 0.17
N VAL A 197 -13.96 -15.40 -0.02
CA VAL A 197 -12.59 -15.78 -0.42
C VAL A 197 -12.67 -16.48 -1.78
N LEU A 198 -11.82 -16.04 -2.70
CA LEU A 198 -11.56 -16.72 -3.96
C LEU A 198 -10.41 -17.71 -3.73
N PRO A 199 -10.66 -19.03 -3.71
CA PRO A 199 -9.62 -20.01 -3.41
C PRO A 199 -8.72 -20.25 -4.63
N PHE A 200 -7.49 -20.72 -4.40
CA PHE A 200 -6.52 -20.98 -5.46
C PHE A 200 -6.95 -22.04 -6.47
N ASP A 201 -7.83 -22.95 -6.08
CA ASP A 201 -8.30 -24.01 -6.94
C ASP A 201 -9.31 -23.55 -8.02
N GLN A 202 -9.78 -22.30 -7.95
CA GLN A 202 -10.54 -21.68 -9.04
C GLN A 202 -9.69 -21.41 -10.28
N GLY A 203 -8.37 -21.29 -10.10
CA GLY A 203 -7.45 -21.07 -11.22
C GLY A 203 -7.49 -19.65 -11.78
N GLU A 204 -7.51 -19.54 -13.11
CA GLU A 204 -7.49 -18.26 -13.81
C GLU A 204 -8.84 -17.53 -13.75
N HIS A 205 -8.78 -16.20 -13.71
CA HIS A 205 -9.95 -15.32 -13.69
C HIS A 205 -9.67 -13.95 -14.35
N ASP A 206 -10.73 -13.20 -14.67
CA ASP A 206 -10.66 -11.97 -15.46
C ASP A 206 -9.82 -10.83 -14.81
N VAL A 207 -9.52 -10.89 -13.53
CA VAL A 207 -8.87 -9.79 -12.75
C VAL A 207 -7.52 -10.21 -12.16
N MET A 208 -6.76 -11.11 -12.82
CA MET A 208 -5.43 -11.52 -12.34
C MET A 208 -4.38 -10.41 -12.36
N GLY A 209 -4.61 -9.32 -13.09
CA GLY A 209 -3.65 -8.23 -13.25
C GLY A 209 -3.50 -7.30 -12.05
N GLY A 210 -4.37 -7.36 -11.04
CA GLY A 210 -4.37 -6.47 -9.89
C GLY A 210 -5.65 -6.52 -9.08
N SER A 211 -5.88 -5.50 -8.25
CA SER A 211 -7.12 -5.35 -7.50
C SER A 211 -8.13 -4.52 -8.28
N LEU A 212 -9.41 -4.78 -8.06
CA LEU A 212 -10.54 -4.10 -8.70
C LEU A 212 -11.51 -3.59 -7.63
N THR A 213 -11.91 -2.33 -7.73
CA THR A 213 -12.99 -1.77 -6.92
C THR A 213 -14.07 -1.19 -7.85
N VAL A 214 -15.32 -1.53 -7.60
CA VAL A 214 -16.49 -0.91 -8.26
C VAL A 214 -17.30 -0.18 -7.21
N LEU A 215 -17.51 1.10 -7.44
CA LEU A 215 -18.25 2.01 -6.57
C LEU A 215 -19.61 2.28 -7.19
N THR A 216 -20.70 2.13 -6.44
CA THR A 216 -22.02 2.60 -6.83
C THR A 216 -22.30 3.93 -6.10
N MET A 217 -22.63 4.95 -6.86
CA MET A 217 -22.88 6.30 -6.36
C MET A 217 -24.36 6.48 -5.96
N PRO A 218 -24.71 7.51 -5.17
CA PRO A 218 -26.10 7.77 -4.75
C PRO A 218 -27.10 7.95 -5.89
N ASP A 219 -26.64 8.38 -7.06
CA ASP A 219 -27.46 8.52 -8.28
C ASP A 219 -27.59 7.23 -9.08
N GLY A 220 -26.99 6.14 -8.61
CA GLY A 220 -26.99 4.84 -9.28
C GLY A 220 -25.90 4.68 -10.34
N SER A 221 -25.09 5.69 -10.63
CA SER A 221 -23.94 5.56 -11.52
C SER A 221 -22.85 4.68 -10.89
N GLU A 222 -22.07 4.02 -11.72
CA GLU A 222 -20.94 3.19 -11.26
C GLU A 222 -19.62 3.75 -11.75
N ILE A 223 -18.57 3.50 -10.98
CA ILE A 223 -17.19 3.89 -11.25
C ILE A 223 -16.31 2.71 -10.92
N ALA A 224 -15.39 2.37 -11.80
CA ALA A 224 -14.42 1.32 -11.53
C ALA A 224 -13.03 1.91 -11.27
N TYR A 225 -12.28 1.20 -10.46
CA TYR A 225 -10.89 1.52 -10.14
C TYR A 225 -10.06 0.25 -10.11
N THR A 226 -9.01 0.22 -10.91
CA THR A 226 -8.03 -0.87 -10.92
C THR A 226 -6.72 -0.40 -10.34
N GLU A 227 -6.05 -1.26 -9.56
CA GLU A 227 -4.78 -0.94 -8.92
C GLU A 227 -3.77 -2.07 -9.07
N GLY A 228 -2.58 -1.72 -9.51
CA GLY A 228 -1.40 -2.58 -9.57
C GLY A 228 -0.23 -1.99 -8.79
N ALA A 229 0.99 -2.55 -8.97
CA ALA A 229 2.16 -2.19 -8.16
C ALA A 229 2.59 -0.72 -8.29
N HIS A 230 2.40 -0.10 -9.46
CA HIS A 230 2.87 1.26 -9.77
C HIS A 230 1.85 2.09 -10.56
N TYR A 231 0.63 1.62 -10.65
CA TYR A 231 -0.43 2.33 -11.37
C TYR A 231 -1.76 2.14 -10.67
N GLY A 232 -2.65 3.10 -10.86
CA GLY A 232 -4.07 2.99 -10.60
C GLY A 232 -4.83 3.71 -11.71
N GLN A 233 -5.91 3.13 -12.14
CA GLN A 233 -6.75 3.68 -13.20
C GLN A 233 -8.17 3.83 -12.68
N LEU A 234 -8.66 5.07 -12.71
CA LEU A 234 -10.06 5.38 -12.49
C LEU A 234 -10.78 5.31 -13.84
N VAL A 235 -11.86 4.56 -13.90
CA VAL A 235 -12.69 4.36 -15.08
C VAL A 235 -14.07 4.91 -14.79
N GLU A 236 -14.49 5.87 -15.61
CA GLU A 236 -15.79 6.59 -15.48
C GLU A 236 -16.67 6.38 -16.72
N ASP A 237 -16.12 5.84 -17.81
CA ASP A 237 -16.91 5.51 -19.00
C ASP A 237 -17.89 4.37 -18.68
N PRO A 238 -19.22 4.55 -18.89
CA PRO A 238 -20.21 3.58 -18.47
C PRO A 238 -20.06 2.21 -19.12
N ASP A 239 -19.59 2.12 -20.37
CA ASP A 239 -19.44 0.87 -21.08
C ASP A 239 -18.21 0.09 -20.57
N GLU A 240 -17.10 0.80 -20.30
CA GLU A 240 -15.93 0.21 -19.65
C GLU A 240 -16.25 -0.25 -18.21
N VAL A 241 -16.91 0.60 -17.41
CA VAL A 241 -17.31 0.28 -16.03
C VAL A 241 -18.18 -0.96 -16.00
N ARG A 242 -19.10 -1.10 -16.94
CA ARG A 242 -19.94 -2.28 -17.06
C ARG A 242 -19.12 -3.56 -17.23
N SER A 243 -18.04 -3.52 -17.99
CA SER A 243 -17.15 -4.67 -18.18
C SER A 243 -16.48 -5.08 -16.86
N TYR A 244 -16.00 -4.12 -16.08
CA TYR A 244 -15.41 -4.35 -14.76
C TYR A 244 -16.46 -4.83 -13.74
N SER A 245 -17.65 -4.28 -13.78
CA SER A 245 -18.76 -4.71 -12.92
C SER A 245 -19.12 -6.18 -13.17
N LEU A 246 -19.18 -6.60 -14.43
CA LEU A 246 -19.41 -8.00 -14.81
C LEU A 246 -18.25 -8.92 -14.41
N ALA A 247 -16.99 -8.45 -14.55
CA ALA A 247 -15.82 -9.21 -14.09
C ALA A 247 -15.86 -9.43 -12.57
N TYR A 248 -16.22 -8.40 -11.79
CA TYR A 248 -16.42 -8.55 -10.35
C TYR A 248 -17.53 -9.55 -10.01
N ASP A 249 -18.68 -9.48 -10.71
CA ASP A 249 -19.81 -10.37 -10.45
C ASP A 249 -19.45 -11.84 -10.73
N ARG A 250 -18.64 -12.12 -11.76
CA ARG A 250 -18.09 -13.48 -12.03
C ARG A 250 -17.19 -13.93 -10.89
N LEU A 251 -16.21 -13.13 -10.49
CA LEU A 251 -15.35 -13.43 -9.35
C LEU A 251 -16.14 -13.76 -8.09
N ARG A 252 -17.17 -12.97 -7.81
CA ARG A 252 -18.04 -13.19 -6.66
C ARG A 252 -18.84 -14.51 -6.77
N ALA A 253 -19.24 -14.90 -7.97
CA ALA A 253 -19.93 -16.17 -8.21
C ALA A 253 -19.01 -17.38 -8.02
N GLU A 254 -17.73 -17.23 -8.33
CA GLU A 254 -16.67 -18.24 -8.18
C GLU A 254 -16.11 -18.30 -6.75
N ALA A 255 -16.22 -17.22 -5.99
CA ALA A 255 -15.76 -17.16 -4.62
C ALA A 255 -16.60 -18.05 -3.68
N LEU A 256 -15.97 -18.54 -2.63
CA LEU A 256 -16.66 -19.31 -1.60
C LEU A 256 -17.82 -18.50 -0.99
N PRO A 257 -18.95 -19.16 -0.66
CA PRO A 257 -20.01 -18.53 0.12
C PRO A 257 -19.48 -17.95 1.44
N PRO A 258 -20.11 -16.91 2.01
CA PRO A 258 -19.60 -16.23 3.20
C PRO A 258 -19.28 -17.15 4.38
N LEU A 259 -20.08 -18.18 4.63
CA LEU A 259 -19.82 -19.14 5.72
C LEU A 259 -18.59 -20.01 5.46
N MET A 260 -18.43 -20.50 4.22
CA MET A 260 -17.26 -21.29 3.84
C MET A 260 -15.99 -20.42 3.80
N SER A 261 -16.12 -19.17 3.40
CA SER A 261 -15.03 -18.18 3.48
C SER A 261 -14.57 -17.96 4.92
N LEU A 262 -15.51 -17.88 5.86
CA LEU A 262 -15.20 -17.80 7.30
C LEU A 262 -14.44 -19.03 7.78
N ASP A 263 -14.87 -20.23 7.37
CA ASP A 263 -14.21 -21.47 7.75
C ASP A 263 -12.79 -21.54 7.19
N MET A 264 -12.58 -21.07 5.95
CA MET A 264 -11.23 -20.94 5.37
C MET A 264 -10.37 -19.94 6.15
N ILE A 265 -10.88 -18.75 6.46
CA ILE A 265 -10.14 -17.75 7.29
C ILE A 265 -9.77 -18.36 8.64
N ARG A 266 -10.69 -19.10 9.28
CA ARG A 266 -10.44 -19.77 10.56
C ARG A 266 -9.36 -20.84 10.44
N SER A 267 -9.42 -21.68 9.39
CA SER A 267 -8.38 -22.68 9.13
C SER A 267 -7.00 -22.07 8.98
N VAL A 268 -6.88 -21.00 8.18
CA VAL A 268 -5.59 -20.29 8.02
C VAL A 268 -5.13 -19.66 9.35
N LEU A 269 -6.04 -19.16 10.18
CA LEU A 269 -5.71 -18.65 11.51
C LEU A 269 -5.17 -19.74 12.43
N GLU A 270 -5.75 -20.94 12.39
CA GLU A 270 -5.28 -22.12 13.13
C GLU A 270 -3.92 -22.58 12.66
N ASP A 271 -3.70 -22.66 11.33
CA ASP A 271 -2.39 -22.96 10.75
C ASP A 271 -1.31 -21.98 11.23
N ASN A 272 -1.64 -20.69 11.30
CA ASN A 272 -0.75 -19.66 11.84
C ASN A 272 -0.47 -19.81 13.34
N ARG A 273 -1.37 -20.41 14.11
CA ARG A 273 -1.15 -20.72 15.53
C ARG A 273 -0.20 -21.92 15.73
N HIS A 274 -0.33 -22.93 14.88
CA HIS A 274 0.51 -24.15 14.94
C HIS A 274 1.86 -23.94 14.23
N GLY A 275 1.93 -23.08 13.23
CA GLY A 275 3.13 -22.74 12.46
C GLY A 275 4.16 -21.91 13.22
N SER A 276 3.94 -21.57 14.49
CA SER A 276 4.93 -20.93 15.37
C SER A 276 6.22 -21.74 15.60
N ASN A 277 6.26 -23.00 15.16
CA ASN A 277 7.46 -23.86 15.14
C ASN A 277 8.27 -23.81 13.82
N LEU A 278 7.82 -23.07 12.81
CA LEU A 278 8.64 -22.90 11.61
C LEU A 278 9.79 -21.91 11.88
N PRO A 279 11.02 -22.24 11.50
CA PRO A 279 12.16 -21.39 11.76
C PRO A 279 11.96 -20.00 11.14
N SER A 280 12.33 -18.97 11.87
CA SER A 280 12.23 -17.58 11.44
C SER A 280 12.96 -17.36 10.09
N ARG A 281 12.62 -16.28 9.36
CA ARG A 281 13.28 -15.95 8.07
C ARG A 281 14.82 -15.92 8.22
N THR A 282 15.32 -15.45 9.35
CA THR A 282 16.74 -15.43 9.67
C THR A 282 17.28 -16.84 9.90
N GLN A 283 16.55 -17.70 10.58
CA GLN A 283 16.92 -19.11 10.80
C GLN A 283 16.87 -19.92 9.49
N ARG A 284 15.88 -19.67 8.61
CA ARG A 284 15.82 -20.31 7.26
C ARG A 284 17.01 -19.91 6.40
N ARG A 285 17.41 -18.61 6.44
CA ARG A 285 18.62 -18.15 5.72
C ARG A 285 19.87 -18.82 6.26
N ARG A 286 19.99 -18.96 7.57
CA ARG A 286 21.12 -19.64 8.22
C ARG A 286 21.15 -21.12 7.86
N LEU A 287 20.02 -21.83 7.93
CA LEU A 287 19.92 -23.23 7.53
C LEU A 287 20.22 -23.44 6.04
N ALA A 288 19.77 -22.55 5.17
CA ALA A 288 20.09 -22.60 3.74
C ALA A 288 21.59 -22.36 3.49
N GLN A 289 22.24 -21.44 4.21
CA GLN A 289 23.69 -21.25 4.14
C GLN A 289 24.48 -22.44 4.65
N GLU A 290 24.06 -23.07 5.74
CA GLU A 290 24.67 -24.27 6.30
C GLU A 290 24.53 -25.45 5.32
N GLN A 291 23.39 -25.62 4.66
CA GLN A 291 23.18 -26.64 3.63
C GLN A 291 24.07 -26.43 2.40
N LEU A 292 24.25 -25.18 1.95
CA LEU A 292 25.14 -24.84 0.84
C LEU A 292 26.60 -25.09 1.18
N GLN A 293 27.02 -24.83 2.41
CA GLN A 293 28.38 -25.12 2.87
C GLN A 293 28.65 -26.64 2.99
N GLN A 294 27.66 -27.43 3.42
CA GLN A 294 27.76 -28.88 3.51
C GLN A 294 27.78 -29.56 2.13
N SER A 295 27.00 -29.03 1.15
CA SER A 295 27.02 -29.55 -0.23
C SER A 295 28.28 -29.16 -1.00
N GLY A 296 28.84 -27.98 -0.77
CA GLY A 296 30.09 -27.51 -1.37
C GLY A 296 31.33 -28.31 -0.85
N GLY A 297 31.28 -28.77 0.40
CA GLY A 297 32.37 -29.59 0.99
C GLY A 297 32.41 -31.05 0.50
N ARG A 298 31.33 -31.56 -0.08
CA ARG A 298 31.27 -32.95 -0.60
C ARG A 298 31.82 -33.11 -2.02
N GLN A 299 31.90 -32.05 -2.82
CA GLN A 299 32.42 -32.10 -4.19
C GLN A 299 33.96 -32.09 -4.29
N LEU A 300 34.67 -31.78 -3.21
CA LEU A 300 36.16 -31.75 -3.21
C LEU A 300 36.83 -33.03 -2.71
N ARG A 301 36.09 -34.10 -2.42
CA ARG A 301 36.66 -35.40 -1.95
C ARG A 301 36.30 -36.61 -2.84
N GLY A 302 35.87 -36.41 -4.09
CA GLY A 302 35.63 -37.47 -5.07
C GLY A 302 36.81 -37.58 -6.05
N GLY A 303 37.67 -38.59 -5.87
CA GLY A 303 38.85 -38.82 -6.73
C GLY A 303 38.47 -39.02 -8.19
N GLY A 304 39.23 -38.39 -9.07
CA GLY A 304 39.10 -38.53 -10.52
C GLY A 304 39.28 -39.95 -11.02
N PRO A 305 38.62 -40.36 -12.10
CA PRO A 305 38.77 -41.69 -12.67
C PRO A 305 40.13 -41.83 -13.33
N ARG A 306 40.85 -42.94 -12.96
CA ARG A 306 42.07 -43.41 -13.67
C ARG A 306 41.68 -43.87 -15.08
N ILE A 307 42.30 -43.25 -16.09
CA ILE A 307 42.22 -43.69 -17.49
C ILE A 307 43.15 -44.87 -17.70
N PRO A 308 42.73 -46.06 -18.19
CA PRO A 308 43.64 -47.14 -18.54
C PRO A 308 44.34 -46.84 -19.89
N GLY A 309 45.65 -47.07 -19.89
CA GLY A 309 46.51 -46.82 -21.04
C GLY A 309 46.14 -47.61 -22.31
N GLY A 310 45.95 -46.94 -23.42
CA GLY A 310 45.78 -47.53 -24.75
C GLY A 310 47.10 -48.00 -25.34
N ARG A 311 47.15 -49.26 -25.80
CA ARG A 311 48.23 -49.85 -26.60
C ARG A 311 48.30 -49.18 -27.96
N ARG A 312 49.50 -48.78 -28.36
CA ARG A 312 49.84 -48.44 -29.75
C ARG A 312 49.91 -49.71 -30.60
N ALA A 313 49.35 -49.66 -31.78
CA ALA A 313 49.70 -50.52 -32.89
C ALA A 313 50.05 -49.64 -34.11
N ARG A 314 51.21 -49.94 -34.66
CA ARG A 314 51.70 -49.48 -35.99
C ARG A 314 51.64 -50.72 -36.93
N PRO A 315 51.84 -50.56 -38.19
CA PRO A 315 52.22 -49.45 -39.05
C PRO A 315 51.06 -48.79 -39.84
#